data_f6879f1e16673a6c75f6831ebf32cf4c
#
_entry.id   f6879f1e16673a6c75f6831ebf32cf4c
#
_cell.length_a   1.000
_cell.length_b   1.000
_cell.length_c   1.000
_cell.angle_alpha   90.00
_cell.angle_beta   90.00
_cell.angle_gamma   90.00
#
_symmetry.space_group_name_H-M   'P 1'
#
loop_
_entity.id
_entity.type
_entity.pdbx_description
1 polymer ?
#
loop_
_entity_poly.entity_id
_entity_poly.type
_entity_poly.pdbx_seq_one_letter_code
_entity_poly.pdbx_strand_id
1 'polypeptide(L)'
;AREAAHAAKELSASNQLEFDFFGGGNVSIAFQYQDAVTERLFEAAPTPTKAKEAGMILWSICRHLSWQSYECSKTAADLCEITRTDKAQMARALDLLEQVGAIRRVKRGRTKIITVTPEGAFRGNVNHHGQAVERYRLDVIEGGKTDSEK
;
A
#
# COMPACT_ATOMS: atom_id res chain seq x y z
N ALA A 1 37.64 15.29 11.22
CA ALA A 1 37.32 13.95 11.75
C ALA A 1 35.97 13.93 12.44
N ARG A 2 35.66 14.91 13.28
CA ARG A 2 34.38 14.96 13.98
C ARG A 2 33.19 15.21 13.03
N GLU A 3 33.36 16.09 12.06
CA GLU A 3 32.31 16.40 11.08
C GLU A 3 31.99 15.21 10.19
N ALA A 4 33.00 14.48 9.73
CA ALA A 4 32.80 13.29 8.93
C ALA A 4 32.11 12.17 9.70
N ALA A 5 32.50 11.95 10.96
CA ALA A 5 31.88 10.96 11.83
C ALA A 5 30.43 11.32 12.16
N HIS A 6 30.16 12.60 12.40
CA HIS A 6 28.80 13.09 12.67
C HIS A 6 27.90 12.95 11.45
N ALA A 7 28.39 13.34 10.27
CA ALA A 7 27.64 13.19 9.02
C ALA A 7 27.35 11.72 8.69
N ALA A 8 28.33 10.83 8.89
CA ALA A 8 28.13 9.39 8.68
C ALA A 8 27.11 8.81 9.65
N LYS A 9 27.12 9.27 10.90
CA LYS A 9 26.18 8.83 11.92
C LYS A 9 24.76 9.33 11.61
N GLU A 10 24.61 10.58 11.17
CA GLU A 10 23.33 11.13 10.76
C GLU A 10 22.78 10.41 9.53
N LEU A 11 23.63 10.13 8.55
CA LEU A 11 23.23 9.40 7.35
C LEU A 11 22.79 7.98 7.68
N SER A 12 23.53 7.30 8.55
CA SER A 12 23.19 5.97 9.02
C SER A 12 21.85 5.98 9.79
N ALA A 13 21.65 6.95 10.65
CA ALA A 13 20.41 7.10 11.40
C ALA A 13 19.22 7.38 10.46
N SER A 14 19.39 8.26 9.46
CA SER A 14 18.33 8.57 8.49
C SER A 14 17.99 7.37 7.61
N ASN A 15 18.97 6.48 7.33
CA ASN A 15 18.75 5.25 6.57
C ASN A 15 18.05 4.16 7.38
N GLN A 16 18.11 4.23 8.70
CA GLN A 16 17.52 3.23 9.60
C GLN A 16 16.14 3.61 10.10
N LEU A 17 15.79 4.89 10.06
CA LEU A 17 14.56 5.42 10.62
C LEU A 17 13.64 5.96 9.51
N GLU A 18 12.34 5.83 9.75
CA GLU A 18 11.33 6.47 8.95
C GLU A 18 11.47 7.99 9.10
N PHE A 19 11.34 8.73 8.02
CA PHE A 19 11.28 10.19 8.09
C PHE A 19 9.96 10.59 8.73
N ASP A 20 10.04 11.18 9.91
CA ASP A 20 8.86 11.32 10.78
C ASP A 20 8.53 12.80 11.00
N PHE A 21 7.51 13.28 10.30
CA PHE A 21 7.12 14.68 10.35
C PHE A 21 6.54 15.10 11.70
N PHE A 22 5.68 14.28 12.30
CA PHE A 22 4.91 14.66 13.49
C PHE A 22 5.04 13.63 14.62
N GLY A 23 5.99 12.72 14.54
CA GLY A 23 6.13 11.67 15.55
C GLY A 23 5.18 10.49 15.36
N GLY A 24 4.39 10.47 14.31
CA GLY A 24 3.41 9.42 14.04
C GLY A 24 3.68 8.54 12.84
N GLY A 25 4.81 8.76 12.18
CA GLY A 25 5.18 8.00 10.99
C GLY A 25 4.64 8.59 9.69
N ASN A 26 5.05 7.99 8.59
CA ASN A 26 4.62 8.40 7.24
C ASN A 26 4.78 7.24 6.27
N VAL A 27 4.17 7.38 5.10
CA VAL A 27 4.29 6.44 3.99
C VAL A 27 4.75 7.20 2.77
N SER A 28 5.61 6.58 1.96
CA SER A 28 6.04 7.14 0.67
C SER A 28 5.20 6.55 -0.44
N ILE A 29 4.70 7.39 -1.32
CA ILE A 29 3.89 6.99 -2.48
C ILE A 29 4.57 7.51 -3.74
N ALA A 30 4.85 6.62 -4.68
CA ALA A 30 5.49 6.98 -5.94
C ALA A 30 4.53 7.79 -6.82
N PHE A 31 5.03 8.85 -7.44
CA PHE A 31 4.22 9.70 -8.33
C PHE A 31 3.63 8.91 -9.49
N GLN A 32 4.43 8.05 -10.12
CA GLN A 32 3.98 7.24 -11.25
C GLN A 32 2.84 6.32 -10.88
N TYR A 33 2.89 5.73 -9.70
CA TYR A 33 1.82 4.87 -9.18
C TYR A 33 0.56 5.69 -8.95
N GLN A 34 0.69 6.83 -8.28
CA GLN A 34 -0.44 7.71 -7.98
C GLN A 34 -1.14 8.19 -9.25
N ASP A 35 -0.36 8.64 -10.23
CA ASP A 35 -0.90 9.15 -11.49
C ASP A 35 -1.60 8.04 -12.29
N ALA A 36 -0.96 6.87 -12.40
CA ALA A 36 -1.52 5.73 -13.14
C ALA A 36 -2.82 5.23 -12.49
N VAL A 37 -2.85 5.11 -11.17
CA VAL A 37 -4.03 4.65 -10.46
C VAL A 37 -5.18 5.65 -10.60
N THR A 38 -4.88 6.94 -10.44
CA THR A 38 -5.89 8.00 -10.58
C THR A 38 -6.54 7.95 -11.95
N GLU A 39 -5.73 7.88 -13.01
CA GLU A 39 -6.23 7.81 -14.38
C GLU A 39 -7.10 6.56 -14.61
N ARG A 40 -6.61 5.41 -14.18
CA ARG A 40 -7.35 4.14 -14.32
C ARG A 40 -8.65 4.13 -13.54
N LEU A 41 -8.67 4.73 -12.36
CA LEU A 41 -9.90 4.83 -11.56
C LEU A 41 -10.96 5.65 -12.29
N PHE A 42 -10.59 6.78 -12.86
CA PHE A 42 -11.54 7.61 -13.62
C PHE A 42 -12.04 6.91 -14.89
N GLU A 43 -11.20 6.09 -15.51
CA GLU A 43 -11.61 5.32 -16.70
C GLU A 43 -12.52 4.14 -16.34
N ALA A 44 -12.25 3.44 -15.24
CA ALA A 44 -12.95 2.20 -14.88
C ALA A 44 -14.19 2.40 -14.02
N ALA A 45 -14.23 3.46 -13.21
CA ALA A 45 -15.33 3.68 -12.28
C ALA A 45 -16.62 4.06 -13.01
N PRO A 46 -17.79 3.66 -12.49
CA PRO A 46 -19.08 4.03 -13.09
C PRO A 46 -19.31 5.55 -13.13
N THR A 47 -18.80 6.28 -12.14
CA THR A 47 -18.93 7.73 -12.05
C THR A 47 -17.64 8.32 -11.48
N PRO A 48 -17.36 9.62 -11.73
CA PRO A 48 -16.21 10.28 -11.10
C PRO A 48 -16.26 10.25 -9.57
N THR A 49 -17.45 10.32 -8.99
CA THR A 49 -17.63 10.24 -7.53
C THR A 49 -17.14 8.90 -7.00
N LYS A 50 -17.45 7.79 -7.67
CA LYS A 50 -16.99 6.46 -7.28
C LYS A 50 -15.47 6.32 -7.41
N ALA A 51 -14.87 6.94 -8.42
CA ALA A 51 -13.41 6.98 -8.57
C ALA A 51 -12.77 7.68 -7.39
N LYS A 52 -13.29 8.84 -7.00
CA LYS A 52 -12.79 9.63 -5.87
C LYS A 52 -12.94 8.89 -4.55
N GLU A 53 -14.07 8.23 -4.34
CA GLU A 53 -14.30 7.41 -3.13
C GLU A 53 -13.26 6.29 -3.03
N ALA A 54 -13.01 5.57 -4.13
CA ALA A 54 -12.02 4.52 -4.16
C ALA A 54 -10.62 5.06 -3.89
N GLY A 55 -10.29 6.22 -4.43
CA GLY A 55 -9.01 6.89 -4.17
C GLY A 55 -8.81 7.25 -2.71
N MET A 56 -9.85 7.71 -2.04
CA MET A 56 -9.80 8.00 -0.60
C MET A 56 -9.57 6.73 0.22
N ILE A 57 -10.22 5.65 -0.16
CA ILE A 57 -10.03 4.34 0.48
C ILE A 57 -8.61 3.84 0.27
N LEU A 58 -8.07 3.99 -0.93
CA LEU A 58 -6.66 3.63 -1.21
C LEU A 58 -5.70 4.42 -0.33
N TRP A 59 -5.95 5.70 -0.13
CA TRP A 59 -5.15 6.53 0.77
C TRP A 59 -5.15 5.95 2.18
N SER A 60 -6.31 5.55 2.70
CA SER A 60 -6.42 4.91 4.02
C SER A 60 -5.68 3.57 4.07
N ILE A 61 -5.72 2.79 2.99
CA ILE A 61 -4.98 1.53 2.90
C ILE A 61 -3.46 1.80 3.01
N CYS A 62 -2.95 2.75 2.25
CA CYS A 62 -1.54 3.12 2.28
C CYS A 62 -1.12 3.64 3.65
N ARG A 63 -1.98 4.43 4.30
CA ARG A 63 -1.74 4.93 5.65
C ARG A 63 -1.50 3.80 6.66
N HIS A 64 -2.15 2.66 6.44
CA HIS A 64 -2.10 1.53 7.36
C HIS A 64 -1.23 0.37 6.86
N LEU A 65 -0.29 0.65 5.95
CA LEU A 65 0.71 -0.34 5.58
C LEU A 65 1.62 -0.64 6.77
N SER A 66 1.92 -1.92 6.96
CA SER A 66 2.81 -2.37 8.01
C SER A 66 4.27 -2.00 7.70
N TRP A 67 5.06 -1.79 8.74
CA TRP A 67 6.47 -1.41 8.62
C TRP A 67 7.25 -2.43 7.78
N GLN A 68 7.92 -1.93 6.76
CA GLN A 68 8.76 -2.73 5.84
C GLN A 68 8.02 -3.89 5.18
N SER A 69 6.72 -3.74 5.00
CA SER A 69 5.84 -4.75 4.43
C SER A 69 5.00 -4.14 3.31
N TYR A 70 4.32 -4.96 2.57
CA TYR A 70 3.34 -4.55 1.57
C TYR A 70 1.92 -4.88 1.99
N GLU A 71 1.72 -5.31 3.23
CA GLU A 71 0.42 -5.69 3.76
C GLU A 71 -0.22 -4.54 4.55
N CYS A 72 -1.50 -4.30 4.29
CA CYS A 72 -2.29 -3.37 5.10
C CYS A 72 -2.65 -4.06 6.43
N SER A 73 -2.47 -3.34 7.54
CA SER A 73 -2.78 -3.87 8.87
C SER A 73 -4.28 -3.88 9.17
N LYS A 74 -5.10 -3.27 8.31
CA LYS A 74 -6.54 -3.15 8.52
C LYS A 74 -7.31 -4.06 7.57
N THR A 75 -8.40 -4.63 8.07
CA THR A 75 -9.33 -5.42 7.27
C THR A 75 -10.33 -4.52 6.56
N ALA A 76 -11.12 -5.08 5.65
CA ALA A 76 -12.21 -4.34 5.02
C ALA A 76 -13.20 -3.77 6.06
N ALA A 77 -13.51 -4.54 7.09
CA ALA A 77 -14.39 -4.09 8.18
C ALA A 77 -13.81 -2.91 8.94
N ASP A 78 -12.50 -2.95 9.23
CA ASP A 78 -11.81 -1.83 9.87
C ASP A 78 -11.84 -0.58 9.00
N LEU A 79 -11.64 -0.75 7.70
CA LEU A 79 -11.65 0.36 6.75
C LEU A 79 -13.04 1.00 6.64
N CYS A 80 -14.10 0.20 6.74
CA CYS A 80 -15.47 0.73 6.79
C CYS A 80 -15.64 1.74 7.94
N GLU A 81 -15.15 1.40 9.12
CA GLU A 81 -15.20 2.29 10.28
C GLU A 81 -14.33 3.53 10.09
N ILE A 82 -13.10 3.34 9.62
CA ILE A 82 -12.13 4.44 9.45
C ILE A 82 -12.62 5.45 8.42
N THR A 83 -13.15 4.97 7.29
CA THR A 83 -13.55 5.83 6.19
C THR A 83 -15.04 6.17 6.19
N ARG A 84 -15.78 5.69 7.19
CA ARG A 84 -17.22 5.89 7.32
C ARG A 84 -17.96 5.47 6.06
N THR A 85 -17.62 4.30 5.56
CA THR A 85 -18.15 3.70 4.35
C THR A 85 -18.93 2.44 4.74
N ASP A 86 -20.08 2.21 4.14
CA ASP A 86 -20.82 0.99 4.40
C ASP A 86 -20.18 -0.22 3.71
N LYS A 87 -20.59 -1.41 4.14
CA LYS A 87 -20.01 -2.66 3.67
C LYS A 87 -20.13 -2.85 2.16
N ALA A 88 -21.27 -2.50 1.58
CA ALA A 88 -21.51 -2.64 0.14
C ALA A 88 -20.65 -1.68 -0.68
N GLN A 89 -20.55 -0.43 -0.24
CA GLN A 89 -19.68 0.57 -0.89
C GLN A 89 -18.22 0.17 -0.78
N MET A 90 -17.79 -0.32 0.39
CA MET A 90 -16.42 -0.80 0.58
C MET A 90 -16.10 -1.95 -0.35
N ALA A 91 -16.98 -2.93 -0.46
CA ALA A 91 -16.79 -4.07 -1.36
C ALA A 91 -16.61 -3.61 -2.81
N ARG A 92 -17.44 -2.69 -3.27
CA ARG A 92 -17.33 -2.15 -4.64
C ARG A 92 -16.03 -1.37 -4.85
N ALA A 93 -15.65 -0.57 -3.86
CA ALA A 93 -14.42 0.22 -3.94
C ALA A 93 -13.18 -0.68 -3.97
N LEU A 94 -13.14 -1.72 -3.13
CA LEU A 94 -12.01 -2.66 -3.12
C LEU A 94 -11.94 -3.47 -4.42
N ASP A 95 -13.09 -3.87 -4.97
CA ASP A 95 -13.14 -4.55 -6.27
C ASP A 95 -12.60 -3.65 -7.37
N LEU A 96 -12.97 -2.37 -7.37
CA LEU A 96 -12.48 -1.39 -8.34
C LEU A 96 -10.98 -1.18 -8.20
N LEU A 97 -10.47 -1.02 -6.98
CA LEU A 97 -9.04 -0.85 -6.71
C LEU A 97 -8.24 -2.08 -7.18
N GLU A 98 -8.77 -3.27 -6.99
CA GLU A 98 -8.14 -4.49 -7.46
C GLU A 98 -8.18 -4.58 -8.99
N GLN A 99 -9.30 -4.22 -9.60
CA GLN A 99 -9.49 -4.21 -11.05
C GLN A 99 -8.46 -3.32 -11.74
N VAL A 100 -8.19 -2.13 -11.19
CA VAL A 100 -7.22 -1.21 -11.79
C VAL A 100 -5.77 -1.53 -11.42
N GLY A 101 -5.55 -2.54 -10.61
CA GLY A 101 -4.20 -2.97 -10.22
C GLY A 101 -3.61 -2.17 -9.06
N ALA A 102 -4.40 -1.36 -8.35
CA ALA A 102 -3.91 -0.56 -7.23
C ALA A 102 -3.61 -1.41 -6.02
N ILE A 103 -4.40 -2.45 -5.79
CA ILE A 103 -4.26 -3.37 -4.67
C ILE A 103 -4.38 -4.81 -5.13
N ARG A 104 -3.96 -5.73 -4.28
CA ARG A 104 -4.29 -7.14 -4.38
C ARG A 104 -4.90 -7.58 -3.04
N ARG A 105 -5.79 -8.56 -3.10
CA ARG A 105 -6.33 -9.19 -1.90
C ARG A 105 -5.91 -10.64 -1.87
N VAL A 106 -5.28 -11.05 -0.78
CA VAL A 106 -4.77 -12.41 -0.60
C VAL A 106 -5.53 -13.06 0.54
N LYS A 107 -6.10 -14.22 0.27
CA LYS A 107 -6.82 -14.98 1.29
C LYS A 107 -5.82 -15.62 2.24
N ARG A 108 -5.99 -15.34 3.53
CA ARG A 108 -5.16 -15.93 4.59
C ARG A 108 -6.10 -16.43 5.68
N GLY A 109 -6.35 -17.74 5.68
CA GLY A 109 -7.37 -18.31 6.55
C GLY A 109 -8.75 -17.85 6.14
N ARG A 110 -9.50 -17.24 7.06
CA ARG A 110 -10.84 -16.71 6.81
C ARG A 110 -10.84 -15.23 6.41
N THR A 111 -9.68 -14.59 6.43
CA THR A 111 -9.53 -13.16 6.20
C THR A 111 -8.82 -12.91 4.88
N LYS A 112 -9.21 -11.85 4.20
CA LYS A 112 -8.48 -11.34 3.03
C LYS A 112 -7.56 -10.22 3.48
N ILE A 113 -6.27 -10.35 3.17
CA ILE A 113 -5.26 -9.33 3.44
C ILE A 113 -5.13 -8.45 2.21
N ILE A 114 -5.18 -7.14 2.41
CA ILE A 114 -5.01 -6.17 1.33
C ILE A 114 -3.52 -5.87 1.21
N THR A 115 -2.99 -5.97 0.00
CA THR A 115 -1.59 -5.68 -0.28
C THR A 115 -1.46 -4.60 -1.34
N VAL A 116 -0.38 -3.82 -1.25
CA VAL A 116 -0.04 -2.77 -2.22
C VAL A 116 1.40 -3.01 -2.65
N THR A 117 1.66 -2.93 -3.97
CA THR A 117 3.04 -3.10 -4.45
C THR A 117 3.98 -2.10 -3.77
N PRO A 118 5.11 -2.57 -3.20
CA PRO A 118 6.09 -1.66 -2.60
C PRO A 118 6.73 -0.70 -3.61
N GLU A 119 6.62 -0.99 -4.90
CA GLU A 119 7.04 -0.04 -5.93
C GLU A 119 6.10 1.16 -6.02
N GLY A 120 4.86 1.02 -5.54
CA GLY A 120 3.88 2.09 -5.52
C GLY A 120 3.83 2.85 -4.21
N ALA A 121 3.80 2.12 -3.08
CA ALA A 121 3.72 2.72 -1.75
C ALA A 121 4.51 1.85 -0.76
N PHE A 122 5.26 2.50 0.12
CA PHE A 122 6.11 1.77 1.05
C PHE A 122 6.29 2.57 2.34
N ARG A 123 6.20 1.86 3.45
CA ARG A 123 6.52 2.38 4.77
C ARG A 123 7.69 1.60 5.34
N GLY A 124 8.86 2.21 5.39
CA GLY A 124 10.03 1.51 5.92
C GLY A 124 11.33 2.17 5.55
N ASN A 125 12.41 1.50 5.92
CA ASN A 125 13.76 1.92 5.62
C ASN A 125 14.04 1.71 4.13
N VAL A 126 14.63 2.71 3.49
CA VAL A 126 14.95 2.66 2.06
C VAL A 126 15.84 1.46 1.70
N ASN A 127 16.69 1.01 2.63
CA ASN A 127 17.59 -0.12 2.41
C ASN A 127 16.84 -1.46 2.30
N HIS A 128 15.61 -1.53 2.78
CA HIS A 128 14.78 -2.75 2.74
C HIS A 128 13.74 -2.73 1.63
N HIS A 129 13.66 -1.63 0.89
CA HIS A 129 12.67 -1.48 -0.18
C HIS A 129 12.85 -2.52 -1.28
N GLY A 130 14.08 -2.73 -1.75
CA GLY A 130 14.37 -3.72 -2.79
C GLY A 130 13.97 -5.13 -2.40
N GLN A 131 14.22 -5.52 -1.15
CA GLN A 131 13.82 -6.83 -0.63
C GLN A 131 12.30 -6.99 -0.60
N ALA A 132 11.59 -5.94 -0.20
CA ALA A 132 10.13 -5.95 -0.19
C ALA A 132 9.56 -6.09 -1.60
N VAL A 133 10.14 -5.41 -2.58
CA VAL A 133 9.74 -5.51 -3.99
C VAL A 133 9.93 -6.95 -4.50
N GLU A 134 11.08 -7.55 -4.23
CA GLU A 134 11.35 -8.93 -4.65
C GLU A 134 10.37 -9.91 -4.01
N ARG A 135 10.14 -9.78 -2.71
CA ARG A 135 9.21 -10.64 -1.99
C ARG A 135 7.80 -10.51 -2.53
N TYR A 136 7.36 -9.29 -2.79
CA TYR A 136 6.04 -9.03 -3.36
C TYR A 136 5.89 -9.70 -4.74
N ARG A 137 6.89 -9.58 -5.59
CA ARG A 137 6.86 -10.20 -6.93
C ARG A 137 6.77 -11.72 -6.85
N LEU A 138 7.50 -12.32 -5.92
CA LEU A 138 7.45 -13.77 -5.70
C LEU A 138 6.06 -14.20 -5.19
N ASP A 139 5.50 -13.48 -4.24
CA ASP A 139 4.17 -13.77 -3.70
C ASP A 139 3.10 -13.64 -4.80
N VAL A 140 3.24 -12.68 -5.70
CA VAL A 140 2.34 -12.54 -6.85
C VAL A 140 2.40 -13.78 -7.76
N ILE A 141 3.61 -14.25 -8.06
CA ILE A 141 3.80 -15.44 -8.91
C ILE A 141 3.24 -16.68 -8.24
N GLU A 142 3.54 -16.89 -6.97
CA GLU A 142 3.05 -18.04 -6.19
C GLU A 142 1.54 -18.01 -6.02
N GLY A 143 0.98 -16.85 -5.70
CA GLY A 143 -0.46 -16.66 -5.59
C GLY A 143 -1.17 -16.93 -6.90
N GLY A 144 -0.62 -16.47 -8.02
CA GLY A 144 -1.15 -16.73 -9.35
C GLY A 144 -1.17 -18.20 -9.69
N LYS A 145 -0.12 -18.95 -9.34
CA LYS A 145 -0.07 -20.41 -9.54
C LYS A 145 -1.13 -21.12 -8.70
N THR A 146 -1.27 -20.73 -7.45
CA THR A 146 -2.26 -21.31 -6.55
C THR A 146 -3.67 -21.09 -7.08
N ASP A 147 -3.97 -19.89 -7.55
CA ASP A 147 -5.27 -19.54 -8.11
C ASP A 147 -5.55 -20.30 -9.41
N SER A 148 -4.54 -20.52 -10.25
CA SER A 148 -4.70 -21.24 -11.51
C SER A 148 -4.87 -22.75 -11.32
N GLU A 149 -4.43 -23.29 -10.21
CA GLU A 149 -4.60 -24.71 -9.86
C GLU A 149 -5.99 -25.04 -9.30
N LYS A 150 -6.75 -24.02 -8.94
CA LYS A 150 -8.12 -24.16 -8.44
C LYS A 150 -9.13 -24.11 -9.58
#